data_6ed6e1ed13f62a3933969f8dfc723629
#
_entry.id   6ed6e1ed13f62a3933969f8dfc723629
#
_cell.length_a   1.000
_cell.length_b   1.000
_cell.length_c   1.000
_cell.angle_alpha   90.00
_cell.angle_beta   90.00
_cell.angle_gamma   90.00
#
_symmetry.space_group_name_H-M   'P 1'
#
loop_
_entity.id
_entity.type
_entity.pdbx_description
1 polymer ?
#
loop_
_entity_poly.entity_id
_entity_poly.type
_entity_poly.pdbx_seq_one_letter_code
_entity_poly.pdbx_strand_id
1 'polypeptide(L)'
;MDIDMLIGARLERGTEAAEQVLNPRNGQRIIDVPEASAAQIDAAVAAAEKAFASWSRTTPAQRSSYLLKIAAAIEADAQGFAALEALNCGKPINAVL
;
A
#
# COMPACT_ATOMS: atom_id res chain seq x y z
N MET A 1 -3.47 12.22 2.01
CA MET A 1 -2.88 10.94 1.51
C MET A 1 -2.26 10.22 2.69
N ASP A 2 -2.64 8.99 2.88
CA ASP A 2 -2.11 8.17 3.97
C ASP A 2 -0.77 7.56 3.55
N ILE A 3 0.24 7.66 4.42
CA ILE A 3 1.61 7.18 4.17
C ILE A 3 2.09 6.23 5.27
N ASP A 4 1.20 5.77 6.12
CA ASP A 4 1.54 4.82 7.17
C ASP A 4 1.68 3.41 6.62
N MET A 5 2.61 2.66 7.20
CA MET A 5 2.80 1.24 6.91
C MET A 5 1.81 0.41 7.72
N LEU A 6 1.31 -0.67 7.13
CA LEU A 6 0.53 -1.67 7.86
C LEU A 6 1.47 -2.78 8.32
N ILE A 7 1.72 -2.85 9.63
CA ILE A 7 2.55 -3.89 10.24
C ILE A 7 1.71 -4.67 11.24
N GLY A 8 1.44 -5.93 10.93
CA GLY A 8 0.44 -6.69 11.67
C GLY A 8 -0.94 -6.07 11.47
N ALA A 9 -1.65 -5.79 12.55
CA ALA A 9 -2.96 -5.14 12.50
C ALA A 9 -2.91 -3.65 12.85
N ARG A 10 -1.72 -3.01 12.79
CA ARG A 10 -1.52 -1.62 13.22
C ARG A 10 -0.91 -0.79 12.11
N LEU A 11 -1.33 0.48 12.04
CA LEU A 11 -0.71 1.49 11.21
C LEU A 11 0.46 2.12 11.95
N GLU A 12 1.59 2.26 11.27
CA GLU A 12 2.82 2.77 11.84
C GLU A 12 3.57 3.62 10.82
N ARG A 13 3.99 4.81 11.23
CA ARG A 13 4.77 5.70 10.37
C ARG A 13 6.24 5.35 10.39
N GLY A 14 6.91 5.44 9.24
CA GLY A 14 8.36 5.30 9.15
C GLY A 14 9.07 6.30 10.06
N THR A 15 10.16 5.88 10.69
CA THR A 15 10.91 6.68 11.68
C THR A 15 12.22 7.24 11.15
N GLU A 16 12.60 6.88 9.93
CA GLU A 16 13.80 7.39 9.28
C GLU A 16 13.53 8.61 8.42
N ALA A 17 14.56 9.15 7.78
CA ALA A 17 14.46 10.33 6.92
C ALA A 17 13.40 10.14 5.83
N ALA A 18 12.65 11.20 5.57
CA ALA A 18 11.61 11.15 4.53
C ALA A 18 12.22 11.29 3.14
N GLU A 19 11.71 10.50 2.21
CA GLU A 19 11.99 10.61 0.79
C GLU A 19 10.91 11.43 0.10
N GLN A 20 11.33 12.36 -0.74
CA GLN A 20 10.43 13.21 -1.49
C GLN A 20 9.91 12.49 -2.74
N VAL A 21 8.59 12.36 -2.85
CA VAL A 21 7.93 11.81 -4.04
C VAL A 21 7.56 12.95 -4.97
N LEU A 22 8.03 12.89 -6.21
CA LEU A 22 7.83 13.93 -7.20
C LEU A 22 6.81 13.50 -8.27
N ASN A 23 6.02 14.48 -8.73
CA ASN A 23 5.14 14.31 -9.88
C ASN A 23 6.00 14.26 -11.17
N PRO A 24 6.01 13.15 -11.90
CA PRO A 24 6.85 13.00 -13.09
C PRO A 24 6.47 13.92 -14.26
N ARG A 25 5.26 14.51 -14.22
CA ARG A 25 4.79 15.41 -15.28
C ARG A 25 5.36 16.83 -15.17
N ASN A 26 5.65 17.31 -13.97
CA ASN A 26 6.08 18.70 -13.75
C ASN A 26 7.21 18.83 -12.73
N GLY A 27 7.69 17.75 -12.14
CA GLY A 27 8.76 17.75 -11.15
C GLY A 27 8.39 18.34 -9.79
N GLN A 28 7.13 18.67 -9.55
CA GLN A 28 6.68 19.22 -8.27
C GLN A 28 6.55 18.11 -7.21
N ARG A 29 6.81 18.50 -5.97
CA ARG A 29 6.64 17.58 -4.83
C ARG A 29 5.16 17.21 -4.66
N ILE A 30 4.91 15.91 -4.53
CA ILE A 30 3.59 15.38 -4.15
C ILE A 30 3.50 15.27 -2.63
N ILE A 31 4.43 14.53 -2.02
CA ILE A 31 4.44 14.21 -0.59
C ILE A 31 5.83 13.75 -0.17
N ASP A 32 6.15 13.86 1.11
CA ASP A 32 7.32 13.25 1.72
C ASP A 32 6.91 11.97 2.43
N VAL A 33 7.59 10.87 2.15
CA VAL A 33 7.32 9.55 2.74
C VAL A 33 8.48 9.18 3.66
N PRO A 34 8.26 9.12 4.99
CA PRO A 34 9.29 8.65 5.91
C PRO A 34 9.67 7.20 5.62
N GLU A 35 10.96 6.92 5.57
CA GLU A 35 11.43 5.56 5.37
C GLU A 35 11.30 4.72 6.65
N ALA A 36 11.15 3.42 6.46
CA ALA A 36 11.13 2.47 7.56
C ALA A 36 12.53 2.28 8.14
N SER A 37 12.63 2.17 9.45
CA SER A 37 13.86 1.71 10.11
C SER A 37 14.06 0.21 9.91
N ALA A 38 15.30 -0.24 10.11
CA ALA A 38 15.60 -1.69 10.11
C ALA A 38 14.75 -2.45 11.13
N ALA A 39 14.53 -1.88 12.31
CA ALA A 39 13.68 -2.48 13.35
C ALA A 39 12.21 -2.61 12.89
N GLN A 40 11.70 -1.62 12.17
CA GLN A 40 10.34 -1.68 11.60
C GLN A 40 10.22 -2.75 10.52
N ILE A 41 11.24 -2.91 9.68
CA ILE A 41 11.30 -3.98 8.67
C ILE A 41 11.31 -5.34 9.34
N ASP A 42 12.14 -5.54 10.36
CA ASP A 42 12.19 -6.78 11.14
C ASP A 42 10.85 -7.10 11.80
N ALA A 43 10.18 -6.08 12.35
CA ALA A 43 8.85 -6.24 12.94
C ALA A 43 7.79 -6.63 11.90
N ALA A 44 7.87 -6.10 10.69
CA ALA A 44 6.96 -6.47 9.59
C ALA A 44 7.13 -7.95 9.19
N VAL A 45 8.36 -8.41 9.07
CA VAL A 45 8.67 -9.82 8.76
C VAL A 45 8.21 -10.74 9.88
N ALA A 46 8.46 -10.38 11.15
CA ALA A 46 8.02 -11.14 12.30
C ALA A 46 6.49 -11.25 12.39
N ALA A 47 5.76 -10.15 12.08
CA ALA A 47 4.31 -10.16 12.02
C ALA A 47 3.78 -11.08 10.91
N ALA A 48 4.40 -11.07 9.75
CA ALA A 48 4.05 -11.95 8.63
C ALA A 48 4.31 -13.42 8.98
N GLU A 49 5.44 -13.73 9.59
CA GLU A 49 5.78 -15.09 10.05
C GLU A 49 4.76 -15.61 11.06
N LYS A 50 4.38 -14.79 12.03
CA LYS A 50 3.35 -15.13 13.02
C LYS A 50 2.00 -15.39 12.35
N ALA A 51 1.60 -14.57 11.39
CA ALA A 51 0.34 -14.71 10.66
C ALA A 51 0.31 -15.97 9.78
N PHE A 52 1.43 -16.42 9.28
CA PHE A 52 1.55 -17.59 8.42
C PHE A 52 1.02 -18.87 9.08
N ALA A 53 1.14 -19.01 10.39
CA ALA A 53 0.67 -20.19 11.12
C ALA A 53 -0.82 -20.48 10.91
N SER A 54 -1.66 -19.46 10.87
CA SER A 54 -3.09 -19.58 10.58
C SER A 54 -3.42 -19.42 9.10
N TRP A 55 -2.76 -18.47 8.43
CA TRP A 55 -3.00 -18.19 7.02
C TRP A 55 -2.68 -19.39 6.11
N SER A 56 -1.61 -20.12 6.40
CA SER A 56 -1.23 -21.32 5.64
C SER A 56 -2.27 -22.44 5.67
N ARG A 57 -3.17 -22.41 6.65
CA ARG A 57 -4.24 -23.41 6.81
C ARG A 57 -5.56 -22.99 6.17
N THR A 58 -5.63 -21.80 5.60
CA THR A 58 -6.84 -21.36 4.88
C THR A 58 -7.04 -22.18 3.62
N THR A 59 -8.30 -22.39 3.25
CA THR A 59 -8.66 -23.07 2.01
C THR A 59 -8.49 -22.14 0.81
N PRO A 60 -8.33 -22.69 -0.41
CA PRO A 60 -8.35 -21.86 -1.62
C PRO A 60 -9.61 -21.00 -1.76
N ALA A 61 -10.78 -21.52 -1.36
CA ALA A 61 -12.03 -20.78 -1.39
C ALA A 61 -12.01 -19.57 -0.45
N GLN A 62 -11.44 -19.71 0.76
CA GLN A 62 -11.28 -18.61 1.70
C GLN A 62 -10.35 -17.53 1.16
N ARG A 63 -9.21 -17.90 0.58
CA ARG A 63 -8.29 -16.96 -0.03
C ARG A 63 -8.90 -16.25 -1.24
N SER A 64 -9.63 -16.97 -2.08
CA SER A 64 -10.37 -16.40 -3.21
C SER A 64 -11.41 -15.37 -2.72
N SER A 65 -12.13 -15.66 -1.65
CA SER A 65 -13.07 -14.71 -1.04
C SER A 65 -12.41 -13.40 -0.62
N TYR A 66 -11.21 -13.45 -0.02
CA TYR A 66 -10.45 -12.23 0.33
C TYR A 66 -10.05 -11.44 -0.91
N LEU A 67 -9.56 -12.09 -1.95
CA LEU A 67 -9.18 -11.41 -3.20
C LEU A 67 -10.37 -10.73 -3.86
N LEU A 68 -11.53 -11.37 -3.89
CA LEU A 68 -12.76 -10.78 -4.44
C LEU A 68 -13.23 -9.56 -3.62
N LYS A 69 -13.07 -9.59 -2.30
CA LYS A 69 -13.38 -8.43 -1.45
C LYS A 69 -12.42 -7.27 -1.71
N ILE A 70 -11.14 -7.54 -1.93
CA ILE A 70 -10.16 -6.52 -2.29
C ILE A 70 -10.52 -5.91 -3.66
N ALA A 71 -10.85 -6.72 -4.65
CA ALA A 71 -11.27 -6.25 -5.96
C ALA A 71 -12.51 -5.34 -5.87
N ALA A 72 -13.52 -5.76 -5.11
CA ALA A 72 -14.72 -4.95 -4.91
C ALA A 72 -14.43 -3.62 -4.21
N ALA A 73 -13.52 -3.60 -3.24
CA ALA A 73 -13.11 -2.37 -2.57
C ALA A 73 -12.38 -1.40 -3.50
N ILE A 74 -11.53 -1.92 -4.38
CA ILE A 74 -10.84 -1.11 -5.41
C ILE A 74 -11.86 -0.54 -6.41
N GLU A 75 -12.80 -1.34 -6.89
CA GLU A 75 -13.86 -0.90 -7.80
C GLU A 75 -14.74 0.19 -7.16
N ALA A 76 -15.03 0.07 -5.87
CA ALA A 76 -15.83 1.05 -5.14
C ALA A 76 -15.17 2.44 -5.07
N ASP A 77 -13.85 2.52 -5.17
CA ASP A 77 -13.08 3.78 -5.19
C ASP A 77 -12.20 3.89 -6.45
N ALA A 78 -12.70 3.45 -7.58
CA ALA A 78 -11.95 3.44 -8.84
C ALA A 78 -11.41 4.83 -9.22
N GLN A 79 -12.19 5.89 -9.00
CA GLN A 79 -11.80 7.26 -9.30
C GLN A 79 -10.63 7.73 -8.39
N GLY A 80 -10.67 7.41 -7.11
CA GLY A 80 -9.59 7.74 -6.17
C GLY A 80 -8.29 7.03 -6.54
N PHE A 81 -8.34 5.75 -6.82
CA PHE A 81 -7.17 4.98 -7.30
C PHE A 81 -6.63 5.51 -8.62
N ALA A 82 -7.50 5.81 -9.59
CA ALA A 82 -7.10 6.33 -10.89
C ALA A 82 -6.42 7.70 -10.78
N ALA A 83 -6.95 8.59 -9.96
CA ALA A 83 -6.37 9.91 -9.73
C ALA A 83 -4.99 9.82 -9.08
N LEU A 84 -4.83 8.96 -8.07
CA LEU A 84 -3.55 8.76 -7.40
C LEU A 84 -2.51 8.14 -8.33
N GLU A 85 -2.89 7.15 -9.11
CA GLU A 85 -2.02 6.49 -10.08
C GLU A 85 -1.56 7.48 -11.17
N ALA A 86 -2.48 8.28 -11.71
CA ALA A 86 -2.15 9.32 -12.69
C ALA A 86 -1.19 10.36 -12.12
N LEU A 87 -1.38 10.77 -10.86
CA LEU A 87 -0.51 11.70 -10.17
C LEU A 87 0.89 11.14 -9.96
N ASN A 88 0.98 9.90 -9.49
CA ASN A 88 2.24 9.29 -9.06
C ASN A 88 3.11 8.84 -10.24
N CYS A 89 2.53 8.25 -11.29
CA CYS A 89 3.30 7.74 -12.42
C CYS A 89 3.16 8.55 -13.72
N GLY A 90 2.38 9.64 -13.71
CA GLY A 90 2.21 10.51 -14.87
C GLY A 90 1.34 9.93 -15.98
N LYS A 91 0.65 8.82 -15.73
CA LYS A 91 -0.22 8.16 -16.69
C LYS A 91 -1.48 8.99 -16.95
N PRO A 92 -1.96 9.11 -18.21
CA PRO A 92 -3.25 9.76 -18.47
C PRO A 92 -4.38 9.03 -17.74
N ILE A 93 -5.29 9.79 -17.13
CA ILE A 93 -6.36 9.21 -16.32
C ILE A 93 -7.24 8.24 -17.11
N ASN A 94 -7.48 8.52 -18.40
CA ASN A 94 -8.25 7.64 -19.28
C ASN A 94 -7.59 6.28 -19.53
N ALA A 95 -6.30 6.15 -19.27
CA ALA A 95 -5.58 4.89 -19.41
C ALA A 95 -5.56 4.09 -18.10
N VAL A 96 -6.02 4.69 -16.99
CA VAL A 96 -6.08 4.05 -15.66
C VAL A 96 -7.49 3.51 -15.38
N LEU A 97 -8.50 4.22 -15.80
CA LEU A 97 -9.91 3.80 -15.68
C LEU A 97 -10.27 2.73 -16.76
#